data_d2ca0f2b236d41f7e46d500354ca730e
#
_entry.id   d2ca0f2b236d41f7e46d500354ca730e
#
_cell.length_a   1.000
_cell.length_b   1.000
_cell.length_c   1.000
_cell.angle_alpha   90.00
_cell.angle_beta   90.00
_cell.angle_gamma   90.00
#
_symmetry.space_group_name_H-M   'P 1'
#
loop_
_entity.id
_entity.type
_entity.pdbx_description
1 polymer ?
#
loop_
_entity_poly.entity_id
_entity_poly.type
_entity_poly.pdbx_seq_one_letter_code
_entity_poly.pdbx_strand_id
1 'polypeptide(L)'
;TYGLWRFLNLSGPICCENGGVLWHPDWGETKYRADGSEAKAAAQWLATQIEGLSWQGIETNQWRESEWCLSPNEDLALIEKLIADSKWSHLSVVKTGFAIHLMEPQLSKGSGLKIILQKMGLSSSDLLCVGDAPNDLSMFEFAHWSVAVGGAFAYVTKAADVASPFPHGQTIKPLVAAILSSEN
;
A
#
# COMPACT_ATOMS: atom_id res chain seq x y z
N THR A 1 5.81 -10.44 2.44
CA THR A 1 6.74 -9.64 1.60
C THR A 1 8.17 -10.15 1.68
N TYR A 2 8.77 -10.30 2.87
CA TYR A 2 10.17 -10.72 3.03
C TYR A 2 10.51 -12.05 2.34
N GLY A 3 9.66 -13.08 2.48
CA GLY A 3 9.87 -14.38 1.82
C GLY A 3 9.96 -14.26 0.29
N LEU A 4 9.09 -13.44 -0.32
CA LEU A 4 9.11 -13.18 -1.76
C LEU A 4 10.37 -12.39 -2.16
N TRP A 5 10.76 -11.39 -1.38
CA TRP A 5 11.98 -10.61 -1.56
C TRP A 5 13.22 -11.52 -1.61
N ARG A 6 13.33 -12.46 -0.66
CA ARG A 6 14.41 -13.47 -0.63
C ARG A 6 14.35 -14.43 -1.82
N PHE A 7 13.15 -14.94 -2.13
CA PHE A 7 12.95 -15.90 -3.22
C PHE A 7 13.33 -15.31 -4.59
N LEU A 8 12.99 -14.03 -4.83
CA LEU A 8 13.30 -13.32 -6.06
C LEU A 8 14.71 -12.72 -6.09
N ASN A 9 15.50 -12.91 -5.04
CA ASN A 9 16.86 -12.35 -4.89
C ASN A 9 16.88 -10.82 -5.10
N LEU A 10 15.89 -10.12 -4.53
CA LEU A 10 15.83 -8.66 -4.59
C LEU A 10 16.84 -8.06 -3.61
N SER A 11 17.34 -6.86 -3.90
CA SER A 11 18.30 -6.13 -3.06
C SER A 11 17.75 -4.80 -2.53
N GLY A 12 16.66 -4.30 -3.10
CA GLY A 12 16.06 -3.04 -2.68
C GLY A 12 15.32 -3.13 -1.33
N PRO A 13 14.95 -1.99 -0.74
CA PRO A 13 14.20 -1.96 0.52
C PRO A 13 12.79 -2.53 0.37
N ILE A 14 12.23 -2.97 1.48
CA ILE A 14 10.84 -3.40 1.60
C ILE A 14 10.01 -2.25 2.18
N CYS A 15 8.87 -1.96 1.52
CA CYS A 15 7.80 -1.11 2.02
C CYS A 15 6.51 -1.93 1.99
N CYS A 16 5.96 -2.24 3.15
CA CYS A 16 4.70 -3.01 3.25
C CYS A 16 3.72 -2.36 4.24
N GLU A 17 2.50 -2.91 4.29
CA GLU A 17 1.41 -2.37 5.11
C GLU A 17 1.16 -0.88 4.83
N ASN A 18 0.98 -0.54 3.54
CA ASN A 18 0.78 0.84 3.08
C ASN A 18 1.84 1.83 3.62
N GLY A 19 3.09 1.38 3.72
CA GLY A 19 4.17 2.20 4.24
C GLY A 19 4.33 2.16 5.76
N GLY A 20 3.57 1.33 6.45
CA GLY A 20 3.63 1.17 7.90
C GLY A 20 4.86 0.41 8.38
N VAL A 21 5.39 -0.47 7.55
CA VAL A 21 6.58 -1.27 7.87
C VAL A 21 7.62 -1.11 6.77
N LEU A 22 8.81 -0.64 7.17
CA LEU A 22 9.95 -0.42 6.27
C LEU A 22 11.15 -1.23 6.75
N TRP A 23 11.83 -1.88 5.79
CA TRP A 23 12.99 -2.72 6.11
C TRP A 23 14.01 -2.75 4.98
N HIS A 24 15.27 -2.87 5.34
CA HIS A 24 16.39 -3.20 4.45
C HIS A 24 17.47 -3.91 5.28
N PRO A 25 18.24 -4.86 4.72
CA PRO A 25 19.28 -5.58 5.48
C PRO A 25 20.31 -4.66 6.13
N ASP A 26 20.66 -3.54 5.48
CA ASP A 26 21.69 -2.62 5.96
C ASP A 26 21.18 -1.60 7.01
N TRP A 27 19.89 -1.62 7.35
CA TRP A 27 19.35 -0.66 8.33
C TRP A 27 19.42 -1.13 9.78
N GLY A 28 19.80 -2.40 10.00
CA GLY A 28 19.96 -2.98 11.33
C GLY A 28 18.64 -3.40 11.98
N GLU A 29 17.55 -2.69 11.74
CA GLU A 29 16.24 -2.95 12.34
C GLU A 29 15.07 -2.70 11.37
N THR A 30 13.94 -3.34 11.64
CA THR A 30 12.68 -3.03 10.98
C THR A 30 12.10 -1.74 11.56
N LYS A 31 11.71 -0.81 10.70
CA LYS A 31 11.03 0.42 11.12
C LYS A 31 9.53 0.25 11.06
N TYR A 32 8.88 0.27 12.21
CA TYR A 32 7.43 0.36 12.36
C TYR A 32 7.04 1.83 12.48
N ARG A 33 6.05 2.28 11.70
CA ARG A 33 5.63 3.68 11.62
C ARG A 33 4.32 3.94 12.34
N ALA A 34 3.61 2.89 12.69
CA ALA A 34 2.40 2.92 13.50
C ALA A 34 2.31 1.61 14.30
N ASP A 35 1.49 1.65 15.34
CA ASP A 35 1.00 0.48 16.06
C ASP A 35 -0.42 0.18 15.56
N GLY A 36 -0.66 -1.01 15.05
CA GLY A 36 -1.96 -1.44 14.53
C GLY A 36 -3.04 -1.66 15.60
N SER A 37 -2.75 -1.43 16.88
CA SER A 37 -3.65 -1.71 18.00
C SER A 37 -4.95 -0.90 17.93
N GLU A 38 -4.89 0.40 17.56
CA GLU A 38 -6.06 1.25 17.38
C GLU A 38 -6.94 0.79 16.22
N ALA A 39 -6.33 0.44 15.08
CA ALA A 39 -7.04 -0.11 13.92
C ALA A 39 -7.74 -1.43 14.26
N LYS A 40 -7.07 -2.30 15.02
CA LYS A 40 -7.64 -3.55 15.52
C LYS A 40 -8.81 -3.31 16.49
N ALA A 41 -8.67 -2.36 17.43
CA ALA A 41 -9.73 -1.99 18.35
C ALA A 41 -10.95 -1.41 17.61
N ALA A 42 -10.73 -0.61 16.58
CA ALA A 42 -11.78 -0.11 15.70
C ALA A 42 -12.52 -1.24 14.98
N ALA A 43 -11.78 -2.23 14.44
CA ALA A 43 -12.39 -3.41 13.81
C ALA A 43 -13.24 -4.23 14.80
N GLN A 44 -12.76 -4.43 16.02
CA GLN A 44 -13.51 -5.11 17.07
C GLN A 44 -14.81 -4.36 17.44
N TRP A 45 -14.74 -3.04 17.52
CA TRP A 45 -15.93 -2.22 17.76
C TRP A 45 -16.89 -2.27 16.57
N LEU A 46 -16.43 -2.18 15.32
CA LEU A 46 -17.27 -2.31 14.12
C LEU A 46 -18.06 -3.62 14.12
N ALA A 47 -17.48 -4.72 14.58
CA ALA A 47 -18.17 -6.01 14.69
C ALA A 47 -19.30 -5.98 15.74
N THR A 48 -19.34 -5.01 16.66
CA THR A 48 -20.48 -4.80 17.57
C THR A 48 -21.56 -3.92 16.94
N GLN A 49 -21.27 -3.20 15.86
CA GLN A 49 -22.18 -2.28 15.19
C GLN A 49 -22.79 -2.87 13.91
N ILE A 50 -22.10 -3.79 13.26
CA ILE A 50 -22.48 -4.38 11.97
C ILE A 50 -22.69 -5.88 12.16
N GLU A 51 -23.93 -6.33 12.00
CA GLU A 51 -24.27 -7.75 12.09
C GLU A 51 -23.53 -8.56 11.02
N GLY A 52 -22.88 -9.64 11.42
CA GLY A 52 -22.14 -10.55 10.55
C GLY A 52 -20.72 -10.10 10.20
N LEU A 53 -20.29 -8.87 10.56
CA LEU A 53 -18.91 -8.44 10.33
C LEU A 53 -17.95 -9.23 11.23
N SER A 54 -16.94 -9.84 10.61
CA SER A 54 -15.83 -10.48 11.33
C SER A 54 -14.70 -9.47 11.58
N TRP A 55 -14.44 -9.13 12.84
CA TRP A 55 -13.32 -8.27 13.19
C TRP A 55 -11.95 -8.91 12.91
N GLN A 56 -11.87 -10.25 12.86
CA GLN A 56 -10.64 -10.95 12.47
C GLN A 56 -10.21 -10.56 11.05
N GLY A 57 -11.20 -10.22 10.19
CA GLY A 57 -10.96 -9.73 8.85
C GLY A 57 -10.28 -10.76 7.96
N ILE A 58 -9.17 -10.39 7.34
CA ILE A 58 -8.42 -11.28 6.44
C ILE A 58 -7.36 -12.08 7.20
N GLU A 59 -7.02 -13.28 6.70
CA GLU A 59 -6.08 -14.21 7.32
C GLU A 59 -4.72 -13.56 7.65
N THR A 60 -4.25 -12.66 6.79
CA THR A 60 -2.94 -12.02 6.94
C THR A 60 -2.84 -11.04 8.10
N ASN A 61 -3.94 -10.71 8.78
CA ASN A 61 -3.91 -9.84 9.96
C ASN A 61 -3.05 -10.40 11.10
N GLN A 62 -2.90 -11.72 11.19
CA GLN A 62 -2.03 -12.35 12.20
C GLN A 62 -0.55 -11.97 12.08
N TRP A 63 -0.13 -11.38 10.97
CA TRP A 63 1.24 -10.93 10.70
C TRP A 63 1.35 -9.42 10.46
N ARG A 64 0.24 -8.66 10.64
CA ARG A 64 0.26 -7.21 10.49
C ARG A 64 0.62 -6.52 11.79
N GLU A 65 1.39 -5.47 11.65
CA GLU A 65 1.94 -4.71 12.78
C GLU A 65 1.38 -3.26 12.84
N SER A 66 1.05 -2.67 11.69
CA SER A 66 0.77 -1.24 11.61
C SER A 66 -0.63 -0.86 11.10
N GLU A 67 -1.41 -1.82 10.67
CA GLU A 67 -2.77 -1.65 10.16
C GLU A 67 -3.64 -2.87 10.47
N TRP A 68 -4.96 -2.76 10.28
CA TRP A 68 -5.89 -3.88 10.37
C TRP A 68 -6.79 -3.93 9.15
N CYS A 69 -7.01 -5.11 8.58
CA CYS A 69 -7.72 -5.28 7.32
C CYS A 69 -9.01 -6.07 7.52
N LEU A 70 -10.14 -5.49 7.12
CA LEU A 70 -11.43 -6.17 7.05
C LEU A 70 -11.60 -6.87 5.68
N SER A 71 -12.59 -7.74 5.58
CA SER A 71 -12.94 -8.37 4.29
C SER A 71 -13.28 -7.33 3.21
N PRO A 72 -12.87 -7.54 1.95
CA PRO A 72 -13.20 -6.61 0.86
C PRO A 72 -14.71 -6.60 0.52
N ASN A 73 -15.46 -7.59 1.01
CA ASN A 73 -16.89 -7.76 0.73
C ASN A 73 -17.79 -6.97 1.71
N GLU A 74 -17.20 -6.36 2.74
CA GLU A 74 -17.95 -5.54 3.70
C GLU A 74 -18.45 -4.24 3.04
N ASP A 75 -19.49 -3.65 3.64
CA ASP A 75 -20.05 -2.36 3.20
C ASP A 75 -19.10 -1.22 3.57
N LEU A 76 -18.33 -0.76 2.58
CA LEU A 76 -17.37 0.33 2.74
C LEU A 76 -18.04 1.60 3.26
N ALA A 77 -19.18 2.01 2.68
CA ALA A 77 -19.83 3.28 3.02
C ALA A 77 -20.33 3.27 4.47
N LEU A 78 -20.84 2.14 4.93
CA LEU A 78 -21.25 1.97 6.34
C LEU A 78 -20.05 2.01 7.28
N ILE A 79 -18.94 1.36 6.92
CA ILE A 79 -17.70 1.37 7.71
C ILE A 79 -17.14 2.79 7.81
N GLU A 80 -17.01 3.50 6.68
CA GLU A 80 -16.53 4.89 6.64
C GLU A 80 -17.37 5.81 7.51
N LYS A 81 -18.71 5.71 7.42
CA LYS A 81 -19.62 6.47 8.24
C LYS A 81 -19.45 6.18 9.73
N LEU A 82 -19.44 4.90 10.12
CA LEU A 82 -19.30 4.51 11.52
C LEU A 82 -17.95 4.95 12.10
N ILE A 83 -16.86 4.80 11.35
CA ILE A 83 -15.54 5.27 11.79
C ILE A 83 -15.56 6.79 11.96
N ALA A 84 -16.09 7.55 11.00
CA ALA A 84 -16.16 9.01 11.08
C ALA A 84 -16.97 9.51 12.30
N ASP A 85 -18.03 8.78 12.68
CA ASP A 85 -18.90 9.11 13.83
C ASP A 85 -18.35 8.55 15.16
N SER A 86 -17.18 7.92 15.19
CA SER A 86 -16.61 7.25 16.37
C SER A 86 -15.40 7.97 16.95
N LYS A 87 -14.87 7.46 18.06
CA LYS A 87 -13.58 7.91 18.62
C LYS A 87 -12.38 7.62 17.70
N TRP A 88 -12.55 6.76 16.72
CA TRP A 88 -11.53 6.41 15.72
C TRP A 88 -11.66 7.21 14.42
N SER A 89 -12.35 8.35 14.44
CA SER A 89 -12.54 9.24 13.27
C SER A 89 -11.24 9.76 12.66
N HIS A 90 -10.11 9.61 13.35
CA HIS A 90 -8.78 9.89 12.82
C HIS A 90 -8.25 8.81 11.88
N LEU A 91 -8.74 7.56 11.97
CA LEU A 91 -8.25 6.48 11.12
C LEU A 91 -8.69 6.65 9.67
N SER A 92 -7.79 6.36 8.76
CA SER A 92 -8.08 6.24 7.33
C SER A 92 -8.72 4.89 7.02
N VAL A 93 -9.74 4.90 6.18
CA VAL A 93 -10.39 3.70 5.64
C VAL A 93 -10.11 3.62 4.14
N VAL A 94 -9.39 2.59 3.68
CA VAL A 94 -8.99 2.47 2.27
C VAL A 94 -9.36 1.09 1.75
N LYS A 95 -10.20 1.04 0.70
CA LYS A 95 -10.56 -0.20 0.02
C LYS A 95 -9.60 -0.48 -1.13
N THR A 96 -9.09 -1.71 -1.16
CA THR A 96 -8.30 -2.27 -2.26
C THR A 96 -9.02 -3.49 -2.85
N GLY A 97 -8.42 -4.13 -3.85
CA GLY A 97 -9.01 -5.33 -4.46
C GLY A 97 -9.12 -6.54 -3.50
N PHE A 98 -8.40 -6.54 -2.37
CA PHE A 98 -8.36 -7.70 -1.47
C PHE A 98 -8.78 -7.40 -0.02
N ALA A 99 -8.89 -6.13 0.40
CA ALA A 99 -9.23 -5.76 1.78
C ALA A 99 -9.78 -4.34 1.89
N ILE A 100 -10.44 -4.06 3.03
CA ILE A 100 -10.67 -2.70 3.54
C ILE A 100 -9.67 -2.49 4.67
N HIS A 101 -8.75 -1.55 4.49
CA HIS A 101 -7.69 -1.22 5.42
C HIS A 101 -8.15 -0.15 6.41
N LEU A 102 -7.98 -0.40 7.69
CA LEU A 102 -8.05 0.58 8.78
C LEU A 102 -6.62 0.89 9.19
N MET A 103 -6.22 2.14 9.11
CA MET A 103 -4.82 2.52 9.34
C MET A 103 -4.69 3.97 9.80
N GLU A 104 -3.56 4.28 10.41
CA GLU A 104 -3.21 5.64 10.79
C GLU A 104 -3.11 6.56 9.56
N PRO A 105 -3.58 7.83 9.64
CA PRO A 105 -3.70 8.72 8.49
C PRO A 105 -2.36 9.09 7.84
N GLN A 106 -1.24 9.03 8.58
CA GLN A 106 0.09 9.29 8.05
C GLN A 106 0.65 8.13 7.22
N LEU A 107 -0.01 6.97 7.22
CA LEU A 107 0.43 5.82 6.44
C LEU A 107 -0.08 5.90 5.01
N SER A 108 0.82 5.75 4.07
CA SER A 108 0.54 5.51 2.66
C SER A 108 1.79 4.93 2.01
N LYS A 109 1.65 4.25 0.89
CA LYS A 109 2.81 3.76 0.12
C LYS A 109 3.77 4.91 -0.22
N GLY A 110 3.23 6.06 -0.62
CA GLY A 110 4.02 7.26 -0.93
C GLY A 110 4.79 7.79 0.28
N SER A 111 4.15 7.88 1.45
CA SER A 111 4.83 8.35 2.66
C SER A 111 5.93 7.39 3.13
N GLY A 112 5.77 6.08 2.92
CA GLY A 112 6.80 5.08 3.17
C GLY A 112 7.99 5.23 2.21
N LEU A 113 7.71 5.38 0.90
CA LEU A 113 8.74 5.56 -0.12
C LEU A 113 9.56 6.84 0.09
N LYS A 114 8.95 7.96 0.52
CA LYS A 114 9.70 9.19 0.85
C LYS A 114 10.78 8.95 1.89
N ILE A 115 10.48 8.16 2.94
CA ILE A 115 11.46 7.80 3.96
C ILE A 115 12.56 6.89 3.39
N ILE A 116 12.18 5.95 2.54
CA ILE A 116 13.13 5.04 1.87
C ILE A 116 14.09 5.82 1.00
N LEU A 117 13.59 6.70 0.12
CA LEU A 117 14.43 7.53 -0.74
C LEU A 117 15.41 8.37 0.08
N GLN A 118 14.93 9.02 1.15
CA GLN A 118 15.79 9.80 2.06
C GLN A 118 16.90 8.94 2.67
N LYS A 119 16.60 7.72 3.13
CA LYS A 119 17.60 6.81 3.69
C LYS A 119 18.62 6.32 2.66
N MET A 120 18.22 6.24 1.39
CA MET A 120 19.09 5.84 0.29
C MET A 120 19.88 7.02 -0.33
N GLY A 121 19.64 8.26 0.11
CA GLY A 121 20.23 9.45 -0.51
C GLY A 121 19.68 9.75 -1.91
N LEU A 122 18.47 9.24 -2.21
CA LEU A 122 17.77 9.43 -3.48
C LEU A 122 16.66 10.48 -3.35
N SER A 123 16.16 10.95 -4.48
CA SER A 123 15.06 11.90 -4.60
C SER A 123 13.92 11.35 -5.44
N SER A 124 12.84 12.10 -5.57
CA SER A 124 11.73 11.73 -6.46
C SER A 124 12.13 11.62 -7.92
N SER A 125 13.18 12.35 -8.35
CA SER A 125 13.70 12.26 -9.73
C SER A 125 14.33 10.88 -10.06
N ASP A 126 14.67 10.11 -9.04
CA ASP A 126 15.24 8.76 -9.18
C ASP A 126 14.17 7.66 -9.09
N LEU A 127 12.88 8.05 -8.97
CA LEU A 127 11.79 7.13 -8.67
C LEU A 127 10.86 6.92 -9.88
N LEU A 128 10.73 5.67 -10.29
CA LEU A 128 9.63 5.19 -11.14
C LEU A 128 8.74 4.27 -10.32
N CYS A 129 7.43 4.55 -10.32
CA CYS A 129 6.43 3.75 -9.62
C CYS A 129 5.55 2.97 -10.60
N VAL A 130 5.19 1.74 -10.22
CA VAL A 130 4.25 0.89 -10.95
C VAL A 130 3.14 0.47 -10.00
N GLY A 131 1.87 0.62 -10.40
CA GLY A 131 0.73 0.30 -9.54
C GLY A 131 -0.56 0.02 -10.30
N ASP A 132 -1.59 -0.41 -9.56
CA ASP A 132 -2.89 -0.79 -10.12
C ASP A 132 -4.09 -0.34 -9.27
N ALA A 133 -3.87 0.03 -8.00
CA ALA A 133 -4.90 0.19 -7.00
C ALA A 133 -4.92 1.60 -6.35
N PRO A 134 -6.01 1.98 -5.66
CA PRO A 134 -6.14 3.31 -5.04
C PRO A 134 -4.99 3.71 -4.13
N ASN A 135 -4.44 2.76 -3.37
CA ASN A 135 -3.33 3.01 -2.46
C ASN A 135 -1.97 3.26 -3.17
N ASP A 136 -1.91 3.09 -4.50
CA ASP A 136 -0.74 3.42 -5.32
C ASP A 136 -0.70 4.90 -5.71
N LEU A 137 -1.83 5.61 -5.71
CA LEU A 137 -1.89 7.02 -6.07
C LEU A 137 -0.92 7.87 -5.25
N SER A 138 -0.79 7.59 -3.96
CA SER A 138 0.11 8.32 -3.06
C SER A 138 1.59 8.22 -3.45
N MET A 139 2.02 7.20 -4.19
CA MET A 139 3.38 7.12 -4.72
C MET A 139 3.48 7.74 -6.12
N PHE A 140 2.42 7.71 -6.94
CA PHE A 140 2.37 8.36 -8.24
C PHE A 140 2.51 9.88 -8.13
N GLU A 141 1.87 10.49 -7.10
CA GLU A 141 1.86 11.94 -6.87
C GLU A 141 3.24 12.59 -6.77
N PHE A 142 4.28 11.84 -6.41
CA PHE A 142 5.62 12.40 -6.23
C PHE A 142 6.72 11.66 -7.00
N ALA A 143 6.42 10.54 -7.65
CA ALA A 143 7.37 9.84 -8.49
C ALA A 143 7.75 10.70 -9.70
N HIS A 144 8.95 10.51 -10.22
CA HIS A 144 9.34 11.11 -11.49
C HIS A 144 8.53 10.54 -12.65
N TRP A 145 8.31 9.22 -12.62
CA TRP A 145 7.44 8.52 -13.55
C TRP A 145 6.53 7.54 -12.82
N SER A 146 5.29 7.50 -13.25
CA SER A 146 4.27 6.57 -12.76
C SER A 146 3.68 5.75 -13.90
N VAL A 147 3.53 4.45 -13.68
CA VAL A 147 3.01 3.50 -14.66
C VAL A 147 1.83 2.74 -14.05
N ALA A 148 0.65 2.88 -14.64
CA ALA A 148 -0.48 2.00 -14.33
C ALA A 148 -0.39 0.73 -15.15
N VAL A 149 -0.51 -0.45 -14.53
CA VAL A 149 -0.55 -1.73 -15.24
C VAL A 149 -1.88 -1.89 -15.99
N GLY A 150 -1.90 -2.71 -17.02
CA GLY A 150 -3.14 -3.04 -17.73
C GLY A 150 -4.16 -3.69 -16.79
N GLY A 151 -5.40 -3.20 -16.81
CA GLY A 151 -6.46 -3.63 -15.90
C GLY A 151 -6.50 -2.92 -14.54
N ALA A 152 -5.67 -1.90 -14.33
CA ALA A 152 -5.76 -1.01 -13.16
C ALA A 152 -7.13 -0.29 -13.09
N PHE A 153 -7.51 0.19 -11.90
CA PHE A 153 -8.71 1.03 -11.77
C PHE A 153 -8.65 2.23 -12.72
N ALA A 154 -9.76 2.57 -13.35
CA ALA A 154 -9.82 3.62 -14.38
C ALA A 154 -9.23 4.97 -13.91
N TYR A 155 -9.49 5.37 -12.67
CA TYR A 155 -8.95 6.60 -12.10
C TYR A 155 -7.46 6.50 -11.74
N VAL A 156 -6.95 5.29 -11.43
CA VAL A 156 -5.52 5.04 -11.23
C VAL A 156 -4.79 5.14 -12.58
N THR A 157 -5.36 4.52 -13.62
CA THR A 157 -4.85 4.64 -15.00
C THR A 157 -4.79 6.11 -15.45
N LYS A 158 -5.82 6.90 -15.11
CA LYS A 158 -5.86 8.33 -15.45
C LYS A 158 -4.83 9.18 -14.69
N ALA A 159 -4.46 8.77 -13.49
CA ALA A 159 -3.50 9.46 -12.64
C ALA A 159 -2.04 9.14 -12.99
N ALA A 160 -1.78 8.04 -13.69
CA ALA A 160 -0.44 7.64 -14.09
C ALA A 160 0.03 8.42 -15.34
N ASP A 161 1.35 8.66 -15.43
CA ASP A 161 1.97 9.25 -16.62
C ASP A 161 1.90 8.31 -17.83
N VAL A 162 1.98 7.00 -17.57
CA VAL A 162 1.93 5.95 -18.60
C VAL A 162 0.93 4.86 -18.21
N ALA A 163 0.07 4.48 -19.16
CA ALA A 163 -0.80 3.30 -19.04
C ALA A 163 -0.19 2.14 -19.83
N SER A 164 0.15 1.07 -19.14
CA SER A 164 0.65 -0.15 -19.78
C SER A 164 -0.51 -0.96 -20.40
N PRO A 165 -0.34 -1.50 -21.62
CA PRO A 165 -1.32 -2.44 -22.18
C PRO A 165 -1.22 -3.84 -21.56
N PHE A 166 -0.17 -4.11 -20.78
CA PHE A 166 0.10 -5.44 -20.22
C PHE A 166 -0.43 -5.54 -18.79
N PRO A 167 -1.19 -6.61 -18.45
CA PRO A 167 -1.74 -6.77 -17.11
C PRO A 167 -0.66 -7.22 -16.09
N HIS A 168 -0.85 -6.81 -14.85
CA HIS A 168 -0.05 -7.25 -13.69
C HIS A 168 1.48 -7.21 -13.94
N GLY A 169 2.19 -8.24 -13.51
CA GLY A 169 3.65 -8.35 -13.67
C GLY A 169 4.15 -8.41 -15.13
N GLN A 170 3.27 -8.63 -16.11
CA GLN A 170 3.66 -8.61 -17.53
C GLN A 170 4.11 -7.21 -17.97
N THR A 171 3.72 -6.15 -17.27
CA THR A 171 4.20 -4.78 -17.50
C THR A 171 5.70 -4.64 -17.24
N ILE A 172 6.27 -5.40 -16.31
CA ILE A 172 7.65 -5.17 -15.83
C ILE A 172 8.69 -5.44 -16.92
N LYS A 173 8.56 -6.53 -17.66
CA LYS A 173 9.57 -6.89 -18.70
C LYS A 173 9.72 -5.83 -19.79
N PRO A 174 8.65 -5.36 -20.47
CA PRO A 174 8.78 -4.31 -21.47
C PRO A 174 9.20 -2.97 -20.86
N LEU A 175 8.79 -2.65 -19.63
CA LEU A 175 9.20 -1.42 -18.95
C LEU A 175 10.71 -1.41 -18.70
N VAL A 176 11.27 -2.48 -18.14
CA VAL A 176 12.73 -2.61 -17.93
C VAL A 176 13.49 -2.54 -19.25
N ALA A 177 12.99 -3.20 -20.30
CA ALA A 177 13.62 -3.13 -21.64
C ALA A 177 13.65 -1.70 -22.18
N ALA A 178 12.57 -0.93 -22.00
CA ALA A 178 12.51 0.48 -22.42
C ALA A 178 13.52 1.35 -21.64
N ILE A 179 13.64 1.17 -20.32
CA ILE A 179 14.60 1.91 -19.49
C ILE A 179 16.03 1.64 -19.94
N LEU A 180 16.41 0.36 -20.10
CA LEU A 180 17.76 -0.02 -20.50
C LEU A 180 18.11 0.42 -21.93
N SER A 181 17.13 0.59 -22.82
CA SER A 181 17.36 1.08 -24.18
C SER A 181 17.51 2.60 -24.25
N SER A 182 17.06 3.34 -23.26
CA SER A 182 17.21 4.80 -23.19
C SER A 182 18.58 5.27 -22.69
N GLU A 183 19.39 4.36 -22.14
CA GLU A 183 20.77 4.64 -21.67
C GLU A 183 21.84 4.50 -22.77
N ASN A 184 21.46 4.07 -23.99
CA ASN A 184 22.34 3.95 -25.17
C ASN A 184 22.01 5.03 -26.21
#